data_27b457d392aead1e004b3c5694340dd0
#
_entry.id   27b457d392aead1e004b3c5694340dd0
#
_cell.length_a   1.000
_cell.length_b   1.000
_cell.length_c   1.000
_cell.angle_alpha   90.00
_cell.angle_beta   90.00
_cell.angle_gamma   90.00
#
_symmetry.space_group_name_H-M   'P 1'
#
loop_
_entity.id
_entity.type
_entity.pdbx_description
1 polymer ?
#
loop_
_entity_poly.entity_id
_entity_poly.type
_entity_poly.pdbx_seq_one_letter_code
_entity_poly.pdbx_strand_id
1 'polypeptide(L)'
;MQRPAARVTKAVSAALASLALGGCLGTFSSADRAAPDLTRLAEQGSGVLVAHTSLHDEGCREVTATLAKPVVSGRSIDVGRTVTLKGRSHPAATPGYAVLPAGEYGVVRFTCDRPGGARVYSAEVVEPGSGDGIGTVYAAPLVTFRIGPGEIVDAGSVQLTGAPGERFGVAVARIPDAWIQNLPTAYAALAGTRVVRPMAVPSRGARAEAATAPRL
;
A
#
# COMPACT_ATOMS: atom_id res chain seq x y z
N MET A 1 -0.17 11.25 79.92
CA MET A 1 -1.32 11.25 78.98
C MET A 1 -0.85 11.80 77.61
N GLN A 2 -0.40 10.91 76.71
CA GLN A 2 0.08 11.26 75.38
C GLN A 2 -0.97 10.81 74.37
N ARG A 3 -1.43 11.76 73.49
CA ARG A 3 -2.34 11.48 72.38
C ARG A 3 -1.52 11.11 71.14
N PRO A 4 -1.84 10.05 70.41
CA PRO A 4 -1.16 9.76 69.15
C PRO A 4 -1.69 10.62 68.00
N ALA A 5 -0.76 11.12 67.19
CA ALA A 5 -1.03 11.88 65.97
C ALA A 5 -1.44 10.91 64.82
N ALA A 6 -2.59 11.19 64.22
CA ALA A 6 -3.08 10.47 63.05
C ALA A 6 -2.30 10.92 61.80
N ARG A 7 -1.59 9.99 61.17
CA ARG A 7 -0.98 10.18 59.85
C ARG A 7 -2.06 9.98 58.77
N VAL A 8 -2.33 11.06 58.04
CA VAL A 8 -3.15 11.02 56.82
C VAL A 8 -2.23 10.66 55.64
N THR A 9 -2.35 9.44 55.16
CA THR A 9 -1.71 8.98 53.91
C THR A 9 -2.58 9.42 52.76
N LYS A 10 -2.11 10.38 51.95
CA LYS A 10 -2.70 10.74 50.66
C LYS A 10 -2.31 9.65 49.67
N ALA A 11 -3.31 8.85 49.24
CA ALA A 11 -3.17 7.97 48.11
C ALA A 11 -3.22 8.80 46.81
N VAL A 12 -2.09 8.87 46.13
CA VAL A 12 -2.03 9.44 44.77
C VAL A 12 -2.39 8.32 43.79
N SER A 13 -3.63 8.35 43.29
CA SER A 13 -4.06 7.45 42.22
C SER A 13 -3.46 7.95 40.91
N ALA A 14 -2.38 7.31 40.47
CA ALA A 14 -1.86 7.49 39.11
C ALA A 14 -2.75 6.73 38.16
N ALA A 15 -3.60 7.46 37.42
CA ALA A 15 -4.33 6.93 36.30
C ALA A 15 -3.37 6.74 35.11
N LEU A 16 -2.92 5.51 34.88
CA LEU A 16 -2.21 5.08 33.69
C LEU A 16 -3.22 5.04 32.55
N ALA A 17 -3.23 6.11 31.74
CA ALA A 17 -3.91 6.12 30.45
C ALA A 17 -3.10 5.23 29.49
N SER A 18 -3.51 3.98 29.36
CA SER A 18 -3.01 3.06 28.35
C SER A 18 -3.49 3.52 26.97
N LEU A 19 -2.68 4.27 26.26
CA LEU A 19 -2.82 4.53 24.84
C LEU A 19 -2.56 3.22 24.10
N ALA A 20 -3.62 2.45 23.89
CA ALA A 20 -3.61 1.31 22.99
C ALA A 20 -3.46 1.85 21.56
N LEU A 21 -2.22 1.92 21.09
CA LEU A 21 -1.90 2.05 19.66
C LEU A 21 -2.28 0.74 18.99
N GLY A 22 -3.59 0.55 18.80
CA GLY A 22 -4.14 -0.51 17.98
C GLY A 22 -3.77 -0.25 16.53
N GLY A 23 -2.64 -0.80 16.09
CA GLY A 23 -2.32 -0.92 14.68
C GLY A 23 -3.38 -1.79 14.02
N CYS A 24 -4.42 -1.19 13.45
CA CYS A 24 -5.37 -1.87 12.60
C CYS A 24 -4.65 -2.37 11.35
N LEU A 25 -4.21 -3.63 11.38
CA LEU A 25 -4.02 -4.45 10.19
C LEU A 25 -5.40 -4.59 9.54
N GLY A 26 -5.80 -3.61 8.76
CA GLY A 26 -7.05 -3.61 8.04
C GLY A 26 -6.98 -4.59 6.87
N THR A 27 -7.32 -5.85 7.10
CA THR A 27 -7.81 -6.73 6.05
C THR A 27 -9.15 -6.16 5.60
N PHE A 28 -9.16 -5.44 4.48
CA PHE A 28 -10.36 -4.84 3.93
C PHE A 28 -11.22 -5.92 3.27
N SER A 29 -12.18 -6.43 4.02
CA SER A 29 -13.30 -7.20 3.48
C SER A 29 -14.17 -6.26 2.62
N SER A 30 -14.43 -6.66 1.39
CA SER A 30 -15.05 -5.88 0.32
C SER A 30 -16.59 -5.93 0.34
N ALA A 31 -17.23 -5.87 1.49
CA ALA A 31 -18.69 -5.86 1.55
C ALA A 31 -19.20 -4.48 2.01
N ASP A 32 -20.04 -3.88 1.21
CA ASP A 32 -21.01 -2.80 1.51
C ASP A 32 -20.52 -1.64 2.42
N ARG A 33 -19.39 -1.02 2.10
CA ARG A 33 -19.02 0.20 2.79
C ARG A 33 -19.63 1.40 2.08
N ALA A 34 -20.21 2.29 2.88
CA ALA A 34 -20.62 3.62 2.43
C ALA A 34 -19.47 4.32 1.68
N ALA A 35 -19.81 5.21 0.75
CA ALA A 35 -18.81 6.02 0.07
C ALA A 35 -17.87 6.67 1.09
N PRO A 36 -16.56 6.72 0.83
CA PRO A 36 -15.66 7.40 1.73
C PRO A 36 -16.04 8.86 1.82
N ASP A 37 -16.16 9.36 3.04
CA ASP A 37 -16.32 10.78 3.30
C ASP A 37 -14.99 11.50 3.06
N LEU A 38 -14.87 12.13 1.90
CA LEU A 38 -13.65 12.81 1.48
C LEU A 38 -13.28 13.99 2.39
N THR A 39 -14.28 14.68 2.95
CA THR A 39 -14.04 15.77 3.89
C THR A 39 -13.39 15.23 5.16
N ARG A 40 -13.95 14.16 5.70
CA ARG A 40 -13.37 13.49 6.87
C ARG A 40 -11.99 12.91 6.59
N LEU A 41 -11.77 12.36 5.40
CA LEU A 41 -10.44 11.87 5.01
C LEU A 41 -9.44 13.03 4.89
N ALA A 42 -9.84 14.18 4.37
CA ALA A 42 -9.01 15.37 4.31
C ALA A 42 -8.61 15.85 5.70
N GLU A 43 -9.56 15.92 6.64
CA GLU A 43 -9.31 16.28 8.05
C GLU A 43 -8.35 15.29 8.74
N GLN A 44 -8.42 14.01 8.36
CA GLN A 44 -7.52 12.96 8.86
C GLN A 44 -6.16 12.93 8.13
N GLY A 45 -5.92 13.83 7.19
CA GLY A 45 -4.72 13.83 6.37
C GLY A 45 -4.60 12.56 5.52
N SER A 46 -5.71 12.00 5.04
CA SER A 46 -5.77 10.75 4.26
C SER A 46 -6.47 10.96 2.93
N GLY A 47 -6.22 10.06 1.98
CA GLY A 47 -6.89 10.01 0.69
C GLY A 47 -7.10 8.57 0.22
N VAL A 48 -7.66 8.40 -0.96
CA VAL A 48 -7.97 7.10 -1.56
C VAL A 48 -7.07 6.85 -2.76
N LEU A 49 -6.36 5.73 -2.73
CA LEU A 49 -5.66 5.17 -3.89
C LEU A 49 -6.64 4.28 -4.67
N VAL A 50 -6.70 4.46 -5.98
CA VAL A 50 -7.29 3.51 -6.93
C VAL A 50 -6.18 3.11 -7.88
N ALA A 51 -5.90 1.81 -7.97
CA ALA A 51 -4.85 1.29 -8.85
C ALA A 51 -5.18 -0.13 -9.28
N HIS A 52 -4.54 -0.55 -10.36
CA HIS A 52 -4.64 -1.90 -10.89
C HIS A 52 -3.25 -2.43 -11.20
N THR A 53 -3.07 -3.73 -11.18
CA THR A 53 -1.84 -4.37 -11.65
C THR A 53 -2.18 -5.38 -12.73
N SER A 54 -1.57 -5.23 -13.89
CA SER A 54 -1.65 -6.18 -14.99
C SER A 54 -0.39 -7.03 -15.00
N LEU A 55 -0.57 -8.33 -14.85
CA LEU A 55 0.50 -9.31 -14.96
C LEU A 55 0.28 -10.12 -16.22
N HIS A 56 1.33 -10.34 -16.97
CA HIS A 56 1.29 -11.22 -18.14
C HIS A 56 1.09 -12.71 -17.77
N ASP A 57 0.96 -12.98 -16.47
CA ASP A 57 0.82 -14.32 -15.91
C ASP A 57 -0.66 -14.66 -15.63
N GLU A 58 -1.16 -15.67 -16.31
CA GLU A 58 -2.55 -16.10 -16.22
C GLU A 58 -2.98 -16.61 -14.84
N GLY A 59 -2.03 -16.92 -13.95
CA GLY A 59 -2.29 -17.46 -12.62
C GLY A 59 -2.65 -16.42 -11.54
N CYS A 60 -2.34 -15.16 -11.74
CA CYS A 60 -2.52 -14.09 -10.74
C CYS A 60 -3.89 -13.44 -10.79
N ARG A 61 -4.67 -13.56 -9.73
CA ARG A 61 -5.96 -12.86 -9.59
C ARG A 61 -5.85 -11.57 -8.80
N GLU A 62 -5.04 -11.59 -7.77
CA GLU A 62 -4.77 -10.45 -6.91
C GLU A 62 -3.27 -10.30 -6.71
N VAL A 63 -2.83 -9.07 -6.61
CA VAL A 63 -1.44 -8.72 -6.38
C VAL A 63 -1.36 -7.83 -5.16
N THR A 64 -0.49 -8.18 -4.24
CA THR A 64 -0.17 -7.32 -3.10
C THR A 64 1.03 -6.46 -3.45
N ALA A 65 0.88 -5.14 -3.32
CA ALA A 65 1.96 -4.19 -3.47
C ALA A 65 2.51 -3.80 -2.09
N THR A 66 3.81 -3.91 -1.91
CA THR A 66 4.50 -3.44 -0.70
C THR A 66 4.97 -2.01 -0.92
N LEU A 67 4.53 -1.12 -0.03
CA LEU A 67 4.82 0.30 -0.10
C LEU A 67 6.06 0.66 0.71
N ALA A 68 6.81 1.62 0.18
CA ALA A 68 7.95 2.23 0.82
C ALA A 68 7.75 3.74 1.00
N LYS A 69 8.43 4.34 1.96
CA LYS A 69 8.55 5.79 2.06
C LYS A 69 9.38 6.32 0.90
N PRO A 70 9.09 7.55 0.46
CA PRO A 70 9.87 8.13 -0.60
C PRO A 70 11.32 8.35 -0.17
N VAL A 71 12.08 8.43 -1.15
CA VAL A 71 13.50 8.39 -1.30
C VAL A 71 14.19 9.58 -0.65
N VAL A 72 15.07 9.30 0.25
CA VAL A 72 16.20 10.19 0.54
C VAL A 72 17.39 9.68 -0.29
N SER A 73 17.94 10.53 -1.14
CA SER A 73 19.14 10.21 -1.95
C SER A 73 18.96 9.06 -2.97
N GLY A 74 17.79 8.92 -3.59
CA GLY A 74 17.57 7.89 -4.62
C GLY A 74 17.24 6.50 -4.09
N ARG A 75 17.16 6.29 -2.78
CA ARG A 75 16.83 4.99 -2.15
C ARG A 75 15.46 5.00 -1.50
N SER A 76 14.80 3.87 -1.44
CA SER A 76 13.51 3.68 -0.76
C SER A 76 13.65 2.80 0.47
N ILE A 77 12.89 3.10 1.52
CA ILE A 77 12.86 2.31 2.74
C ILE A 77 11.48 1.65 2.84
N ASP A 78 11.44 0.32 2.95
CA ASP A 78 10.22 -0.43 3.18
C ASP A 78 9.61 -0.03 4.54
N VAL A 79 8.34 0.33 4.50
CA VAL A 79 7.58 0.68 5.71
C VAL A 79 6.65 -0.45 6.15
N GLY A 80 6.74 -1.61 5.50
CA GLY A 80 5.93 -2.77 5.84
C GLY A 80 4.43 -2.61 5.55
N ARG A 81 4.02 -1.57 4.82
CA ARG A 81 2.64 -1.39 4.40
C ARG A 81 2.37 -2.14 3.10
N THR A 82 1.24 -2.83 3.06
CA THR A 82 0.78 -3.51 1.85
C THR A 82 -0.56 -2.98 1.39
N VAL A 83 -0.75 -2.98 0.08
CA VAL A 83 -2.01 -2.63 -0.58
C VAL A 83 -2.33 -3.74 -1.57
N THR A 84 -3.55 -4.27 -1.52
CA THR A 84 -4.01 -5.26 -2.48
C THR A 84 -4.50 -4.55 -3.74
N LEU A 85 -3.90 -4.89 -4.87
CA LEU A 85 -4.30 -4.44 -6.20
C LEU A 85 -4.85 -5.63 -6.97
N LYS A 86 -5.89 -5.42 -7.79
CA LYS A 86 -6.40 -6.48 -8.67
C LYS A 86 -5.42 -6.71 -9.81
N GLY A 87 -5.11 -7.97 -10.10
CA GLY A 87 -4.01 -8.37 -10.97
C GLY A 87 -4.39 -8.96 -12.31
N ARG A 88 -5.62 -8.79 -12.81
CA ARG A 88 -6.03 -9.31 -14.12
C ARG A 88 -6.44 -8.21 -15.09
N SER A 89 -5.86 -8.24 -16.28
CA SER A 89 -6.37 -7.55 -17.44
C SER A 89 -7.53 -8.36 -18.02
N HIS A 90 -8.74 -8.02 -17.62
CA HIS A 90 -9.98 -8.63 -18.15
C HIS A 90 -11.00 -7.52 -18.39
N PRO A 91 -11.93 -7.66 -19.37
CA PRO A 91 -12.98 -6.66 -19.60
C PRO A 91 -13.83 -6.32 -18.38
N ALA A 92 -13.91 -7.26 -17.41
CA ALA A 92 -14.59 -7.08 -16.13
C ALA A 92 -13.63 -6.85 -14.96
N ALA A 93 -12.39 -6.41 -15.22
CA ALA A 93 -11.42 -6.18 -14.15
C ALA A 93 -11.91 -5.07 -13.21
N THR A 94 -11.73 -5.31 -11.91
CA THR A 94 -12.01 -4.33 -10.86
C THR A 94 -10.69 -3.83 -10.32
N PRO A 95 -10.41 -2.52 -10.37
CA PRO A 95 -9.24 -1.96 -9.72
C PRO A 95 -9.25 -2.23 -8.22
N GLY A 96 -8.07 -2.29 -7.62
CA GLY A 96 -7.91 -2.24 -6.18
C GLY A 96 -8.08 -0.80 -5.68
N TYR A 97 -8.48 -0.66 -4.42
CA TYR A 97 -8.54 0.64 -3.76
C TYR A 97 -8.10 0.53 -2.31
N ALA A 98 -7.53 1.61 -1.77
CA ALA A 98 -7.10 1.66 -0.39
C ALA A 98 -7.15 3.10 0.14
N VAL A 99 -7.51 3.25 1.42
CA VAL A 99 -7.35 4.52 2.14
C VAL A 99 -5.93 4.56 2.69
N LEU A 100 -5.19 5.61 2.35
CA LEU A 100 -3.81 5.81 2.77
C LEU A 100 -3.63 7.22 3.34
N PRO A 101 -2.73 7.43 4.31
CA PRO A 101 -2.30 8.77 4.67
C PRO A 101 -1.81 9.53 3.44
N ALA A 102 -2.08 10.83 3.39
CA ALA A 102 -1.57 11.67 2.32
C ALA A 102 -0.03 11.67 2.33
N GLY A 103 0.56 11.67 1.15
CA GLY A 103 2.01 11.63 1.00
C GLY A 103 2.47 11.04 -0.32
N GLU A 104 3.76 10.88 -0.44
CA GLU A 104 4.42 10.21 -1.54
C GLU A 104 4.77 8.78 -1.15
N TYR A 105 4.61 7.86 -2.09
CA TYR A 105 4.85 6.44 -1.90
C TYR A 105 5.63 5.87 -3.07
N GLY A 106 6.46 4.88 -2.76
CA GLY A 106 7.04 3.99 -3.73
C GLY A 106 6.51 2.57 -3.56
N VAL A 107 6.29 1.85 -4.64
CA VAL A 107 6.06 0.40 -4.59
C VAL A 107 7.40 -0.28 -4.82
N VAL A 108 7.85 -1.07 -3.87
CA VAL A 108 9.15 -1.77 -3.92
C VAL A 108 9.01 -3.24 -4.25
N ARG A 109 7.80 -3.79 -4.10
CA ARG A 109 7.53 -5.20 -4.37
C ARG A 109 6.08 -5.40 -4.79
N PHE A 110 5.88 -6.28 -5.78
CA PHE A 110 4.58 -6.87 -6.09
C PHE A 110 4.66 -8.37 -5.81
N THR A 111 3.72 -8.88 -5.05
CA THR A 111 3.60 -10.31 -4.75
C THR A 111 2.28 -10.82 -5.31
N CYS A 112 2.36 -11.83 -6.13
CA CYS A 112 1.23 -12.53 -6.72
C CYS A 112 1.09 -13.90 -6.09
N ASP A 113 -0.01 -14.15 -5.42
CA ASP A 113 -0.33 -15.45 -4.89
C ASP A 113 -1.01 -16.32 -5.97
N ARG A 114 -0.53 -17.54 -6.15
CA ARG A 114 -1.06 -18.51 -7.10
C ARG A 114 -0.90 -19.94 -6.61
N PRO A 115 -1.66 -20.90 -7.16
CA PRO A 115 -1.40 -22.30 -6.91
C PRO A 115 0.05 -22.66 -7.26
N GLY A 116 0.75 -23.28 -6.33
CA GLY A 116 2.15 -23.68 -6.52
C GLY A 116 3.20 -22.68 -6.04
N GLY A 117 2.80 -21.58 -5.41
CA GLY A 117 3.69 -20.62 -4.74
C GLY A 117 3.54 -19.18 -5.21
N ALA A 118 4.02 -18.26 -4.41
CA ALA A 118 3.98 -16.85 -4.73
C ALA A 118 5.01 -16.48 -5.79
N ARG A 119 4.65 -15.55 -6.67
CA ARG A 119 5.59 -14.91 -7.59
C ARG A 119 5.87 -13.50 -7.10
N VAL A 120 7.13 -13.13 -7.02
CA VAL A 120 7.57 -11.85 -6.49
C VAL A 120 8.32 -11.06 -7.55
N TYR A 121 7.94 -9.82 -7.73
CA TYR A 121 8.63 -8.81 -8.52
C TYR A 121 9.09 -7.72 -7.57
N SER A 122 10.38 -7.57 -7.35
CA SER A 122 10.91 -6.61 -6.38
C SER A 122 11.97 -5.70 -6.99
N ALA A 123 12.07 -4.51 -6.44
CA ALA A 123 13.19 -3.65 -6.67
C ALA A 123 14.47 -4.28 -6.08
N GLU A 124 15.63 -3.81 -6.55
CA GLU A 124 16.92 -4.25 -6.05
C GLU A 124 17.07 -3.88 -4.57
N VAL A 125 17.42 -4.86 -3.75
CA VAL A 125 17.68 -4.68 -2.32
C VAL A 125 19.12 -4.25 -2.16
N VAL A 126 19.35 -3.08 -1.56
CA VAL A 126 20.68 -2.55 -1.27
C VAL A 126 21.12 -2.97 0.12
N GLU A 127 20.21 -2.88 1.09
CA GLU A 127 20.45 -3.26 2.48
C GLU A 127 19.28 -4.08 3.00
N PRO A 128 19.49 -5.35 3.37
CA PRO A 128 18.45 -6.13 4.03
C PRO A 128 18.17 -5.53 5.40
N GLY A 129 16.90 -5.55 5.83
CA GLY A 129 16.52 -5.13 7.17
C GLY A 129 17.24 -5.97 8.21
N SER A 130 17.90 -5.31 9.16
CA SER A 130 18.35 -5.97 10.39
C SER A 130 17.13 -6.18 11.31
N GLY A 131 17.13 -7.23 12.13
CA GLY A 131 16.04 -7.51 13.08
C GLY A 131 15.72 -6.39 14.08
N ASP A 132 16.42 -5.29 14.03
CA ASP A 132 16.34 -4.13 14.92
C ASP A 132 15.35 -3.04 14.45
N GLY A 133 14.47 -3.36 13.48
CA GLY A 133 13.41 -2.44 13.02
C GLY A 133 13.81 -1.46 11.92
N ILE A 134 15.02 -1.55 11.39
CA ILE A 134 15.40 -0.87 10.16
C ILE A 134 14.84 -1.69 9.00
N GLY A 135 13.87 -1.14 8.29
CA GLY A 135 13.25 -1.78 7.14
C GLY A 135 14.25 -2.04 6.01
N THR A 136 13.90 -2.94 5.11
CA THR A 136 14.70 -3.22 3.90
C THR A 136 14.86 -1.95 3.06
N VAL A 137 16.09 -1.66 2.65
CA VAL A 137 16.42 -0.53 1.79
C VAL A 137 16.56 -1.00 0.35
N TYR A 138 15.84 -0.35 -0.54
CA TYR A 138 15.85 -0.64 -1.98
C TYR A 138 16.60 0.45 -2.75
N ALA A 139 17.24 0.08 -3.85
CA ALA A 139 17.95 1.02 -4.72
C ALA A 139 17.04 2.12 -5.26
N ALA A 140 15.84 1.72 -5.71
CA ALA A 140 14.77 2.62 -6.14
C ALA A 140 13.43 1.88 -6.07
N PRO A 141 12.30 2.58 -5.93
CA PRO A 141 10.99 1.94 -6.09
C PRO A 141 10.74 1.55 -7.54
N LEU A 142 9.87 0.56 -7.75
CA LEU A 142 9.42 0.13 -9.08
C LEU A 142 8.54 1.19 -9.74
N VAL A 143 7.66 1.79 -8.95
CA VAL A 143 6.81 2.92 -9.33
C VAL A 143 6.61 3.83 -8.13
N THR A 144 6.32 5.10 -8.40
CA THR A 144 6.00 6.11 -7.38
C THR A 144 4.65 6.73 -7.64
N PHE A 145 3.97 7.16 -6.58
CA PHE A 145 2.72 7.90 -6.67
C PHE A 145 2.55 8.84 -5.47
N ARG A 146 1.63 9.80 -5.61
CA ARG A 146 1.31 10.77 -4.57
C ARG A 146 -0.19 10.81 -4.33
N ILE A 147 -0.58 10.88 -3.06
CA ILE A 147 -1.96 11.04 -2.61
C ILE A 147 -2.04 12.33 -1.80
N GLY A 148 -3.00 13.20 -2.12
CA GLY A 148 -3.35 14.37 -1.32
C GLY A 148 -4.44 14.07 -0.29
N PRO A 149 -4.61 14.93 0.73
CA PRO A 149 -5.69 14.82 1.70
C PRO A 149 -7.06 14.98 1.01
N GLY A 150 -7.98 14.05 1.25
CA GLY A 150 -9.33 14.06 0.65
C GLY A 150 -9.36 13.77 -0.85
N GLU A 151 -8.24 13.46 -1.48
CA GLU A 151 -8.22 13.09 -2.90
C GLU A 151 -8.57 11.62 -3.12
N ILE A 152 -9.21 11.33 -4.26
CA ILE A 152 -9.26 10.01 -4.87
C ILE A 152 -8.30 10.02 -6.04
N VAL A 153 -7.20 9.30 -5.91
CA VAL A 153 -6.15 9.26 -6.93
C VAL A 153 -6.28 7.99 -7.75
N ASP A 154 -6.57 8.14 -9.05
CA ASP A 154 -6.43 7.08 -10.05
C ASP A 154 -4.96 7.03 -10.47
N ALA A 155 -4.24 6.09 -9.86
CA ALA A 155 -2.80 5.93 -10.07
C ALA A 155 -2.44 5.05 -11.27
N GLY A 156 -3.45 4.63 -12.03
CA GLY A 156 -3.24 3.84 -13.25
C GLY A 156 -3.11 2.34 -13.00
N SER A 157 -2.81 1.63 -14.07
CA SER A 157 -2.56 0.19 -14.09
C SER A 157 -1.07 -0.06 -14.30
N VAL A 158 -0.45 -0.70 -13.32
CA VAL A 158 0.94 -1.17 -13.43
C VAL A 158 0.96 -2.43 -14.28
N GLN A 159 1.75 -2.41 -15.34
CA GLN A 159 1.98 -3.54 -16.23
C GLN A 159 3.35 -4.12 -15.93
N LEU A 160 3.38 -5.38 -15.51
CA LEU A 160 4.61 -6.12 -15.28
C LEU A 160 4.80 -7.11 -16.43
N THR A 161 5.91 -6.99 -17.14
CA THR A 161 6.25 -7.82 -18.33
C THR A 161 7.58 -8.52 -18.09
N GLY A 162 7.69 -9.77 -18.51
CA GLY A 162 8.89 -10.59 -18.35
C GLY A 162 8.57 -11.97 -17.81
N ALA A 163 9.43 -12.94 -18.07
CA ALA A 163 9.32 -14.28 -17.56
C ALA A 163 9.88 -14.39 -16.12
N PRO A 164 9.44 -15.39 -15.33
CA PRO A 164 9.99 -15.64 -14.00
C PRO A 164 11.49 -15.97 -14.07
N GLY A 165 12.27 -15.36 -13.19
CA GLY A 165 13.73 -15.52 -13.15
C GLY A 165 14.49 -14.67 -14.16
N GLU A 166 13.78 -13.93 -15.03
CA GLU A 166 14.35 -12.97 -15.96
C GLU A 166 14.18 -11.53 -15.48
N ARG A 167 14.89 -10.61 -16.14
CA ARG A 167 14.63 -9.18 -15.94
C ARG A 167 13.22 -8.85 -16.39
N PHE A 168 12.46 -8.19 -15.57
CA PHE A 168 11.11 -7.76 -15.90
C PHE A 168 11.04 -6.25 -16.18
N GLY A 169 10.12 -5.88 -17.06
CA GLY A 169 9.79 -4.50 -17.33
C GLY A 169 8.61 -4.04 -16.47
N VAL A 170 8.60 -2.76 -16.16
CA VAL A 170 7.49 -2.09 -15.49
C VAL A 170 7.04 -0.93 -16.35
N ALA A 171 5.73 -0.86 -16.63
CA ALA A 171 5.11 0.26 -17.31
C ALA A 171 3.81 0.63 -16.57
N VAL A 172 3.32 1.83 -16.80
CA VAL A 172 2.05 2.29 -16.24
C VAL A 172 1.15 2.73 -17.38
N ALA A 173 -0.06 2.20 -17.39
CA ALA A 173 -1.12 2.58 -18.32
C ALA A 173 -2.29 3.23 -17.56
N ARG A 174 -3.15 3.92 -18.28
CA ARG A 174 -4.42 4.41 -17.73
C ARG A 174 -5.33 3.22 -17.39
N ILE A 175 -6.04 3.28 -16.26
CA ILE A 175 -7.14 2.35 -15.99
C ILE A 175 -8.28 2.67 -16.96
N PRO A 176 -8.80 1.69 -17.72
CA PRO A 176 -9.99 1.89 -18.55
C PRO A 176 -11.18 2.38 -17.73
N ASP A 177 -11.93 3.35 -18.23
CA ASP A 177 -13.08 3.91 -17.51
C ASP A 177 -14.14 2.85 -17.20
N ALA A 178 -14.32 1.86 -18.08
CA ALA A 178 -15.18 0.72 -17.83
C ALA A 178 -14.79 -0.11 -16.59
N TRP A 179 -13.52 -0.14 -16.22
CA TRP A 179 -13.06 -0.84 -15.00
C TRP A 179 -13.33 -0.03 -13.73
N ILE A 180 -13.29 1.30 -13.82
CA ILE A 180 -13.64 2.18 -12.69
C ILE A 180 -15.11 1.98 -12.31
N GLN A 181 -15.99 1.70 -13.25
CA GLN A 181 -17.39 1.41 -12.97
C GLN A 181 -17.60 0.09 -12.23
N ASN A 182 -16.64 -0.82 -12.26
CA ASN A 182 -16.67 -2.07 -11.49
C ASN A 182 -16.25 -1.90 -10.02
N LEU A 183 -15.81 -0.71 -9.62
CA LEU A 183 -15.60 -0.42 -8.20
C LEU A 183 -16.93 -0.56 -7.44
N PRO A 184 -16.90 -0.89 -6.13
CA PRO A 184 -18.09 -0.86 -5.29
C PRO A 184 -18.84 0.46 -5.50
N THR A 185 -20.17 0.41 -5.52
CA THR A 185 -21.05 1.56 -5.86
C THR A 185 -20.64 2.85 -5.15
N ALA A 186 -20.23 2.73 -3.90
CA ALA A 186 -19.73 3.84 -3.11
C ALA A 186 -18.51 4.56 -3.74
N TYR A 187 -17.61 3.83 -4.38
CA TYR A 187 -16.42 4.38 -5.04
C TYR A 187 -16.70 4.73 -6.49
N ALA A 188 -17.56 3.98 -7.17
CA ALA A 188 -17.99 4.29 -8.53
C ALA A 188 -18.71 5.65 -8.61
N ALA A 189 -19.52 5.99 -7.60
CA ALA A 189 -20.17 7.30 -7.50
C ALA A 189 -19.17 8.46 -7.41
N LEU A 190 -17.98 8.21 -6.90
CA LEU A 190 -16.91 9.20 -6.77
C LEU A 190 -15.97 9.24 -7.99
N ALA A 191 -16.22 8.41 -8.99
CA ALA A 191 -15.37 8.33 -10.18
C ALA A 191 -15.23 9.67 -10.92
N GLY A 192 -16.28 10.51 -10.88
CA GLY A 192 -16.26 11.86 -11.47
C GLY A 192 -15.36 12.87 -10.72
N THR A 193 -15.00 12.61 -9.48
CA THR A 193 -14.16 13.48 -8.66
C THR A 193 -12.72 12.99 -8.55
N ARG A 194 -12.39 11.86 -9.19
CA ARG A 194 -11.04 11.30 -9.12
C ARG A 194 -10.02 12.18 -9.84
N VAL A 195 -8.86 12.30 -9.23
CA VAL A 195 -7.67 12.91 -9.84
C VAL A 195 -6.90 11.82 -10.55
N VAL A 196 -6.78 11.91 -11.88
CA VAL A 196 -5.97 10.98 -12.67
C VAL A 196 -4.51 11.40 -12.55
N ARG A 197 -3.75 10.62 -11.81
CA ARG A 197 -2.32 10.85 -11.54
C ARG A 197 -1.58 9.52 -11.66
N PRO A 198 -1.25 9.09 -12.90
CA PRO A 198 -0.58 7.82 -13.11
C PRO A 198 0.70 7.69 -12.30
N MET A 199 0.98 6.49 -11.82
CA MET A 199 2.25 6.17 -11.19
C MET A 199 3.40 6.48 -12.14
N ALA A 200 4.49 7.02 -11.60
CA ALA A 200 5.71 7.26 -12.35
C ALA A 200 6.65 6.06 -12.20
N VAL A 201 7.26 5.65 -13.30
CA VAL A 201 8.36 4.68 -13.30
C VAL A 201 9.67 5.46 -13.17
N PRO A 202 10.46 5.30 -12.11
CA PRO A 202 11.72 5.98 -11.95
C PRO A 202 12.67 5.67 -13.11
N SER A 203 13.37 6.68 -13.63
CA SER A 203 14.29 6.55 -14.77
C SER A 203 15.56 5.73 -14.47
N ARG A 204 15.83 5.46 -13.18
CA ARG A 204 16.95 4.62 -12.73
C ARG A 204 16.38 3.41 -11.99
N GLY A 205 16.65 2.20 -12.47
CA GLY A 205 16.45 0.97 -11.70
C GLY A 205 15.18 0.16 -11.98
N ALA A 206 14.44 0.43 -13.02
CA ALA A 206 13.31 -0.42 -13.45
C ALA A 206 13.74 -1.80 -14.00
N ARG A 207 14.93 -2.27 -13.64
CA ARG A 207 15.39 -3.63 -13.89
C ARG A 207 15.45 -4.36 -12.55
N ALA A 208 14.33 -4.91 -12.15
CA ALA A 208 14.26 -5.80 -10.99
C ALA A 208 14.24 -7.25 -11.47
N GLU A 209 14.82 -8.14 -10.70
CA GLU A 209 14.79 -9.58 -10.97
C GLU A 209 13.54 -10.21 -10.34
N ALA A 210 12.88 -11.12 -11.07
CA ALA A 210 11.83 -11.93 -10.48
C ALA A 210 12.48 -12.95 -9.54
N ALA A 211 12.25 -12.82 -8.23
CA ALA A 211 12.67 -13.80 -7.25
C ALA A 211 11.56 -14.82 -7.03
N THR A 212 11.87 -16.08 -7.18
CA THR A 212 10.97 -17.15 -6.73
C THR A 212 11.14 -17.28 -5.23
N ALA A 213 10.05 -17.08 -4.45
CA ALA A 213 10.10 -17.29 -3.01
C ALA A 213 10.54 -18.74 -2.72
N PRO A 214 11.45 -18.96 -1.75
CA PRO A 214 11.82 -20.31 -1.34
C PRO A 214 10.56 -21.05 -0.87
N ARG A 215 10.42 -22.32 -1.29
CA ARG A 215 9.37 -23.19 -0.75
C ARG A 215 9.69 -23.40 0.73
N LEU A 216 8.79 -22.97 1.60
CA LEU A 216 8.78 -23.35 3.01
C LEU A 216 8.26 -24.79 3.13
#